data_8b3be1acae7cdb86022e989f0329a192
#
_entry.id   8b3be1acae7cdb86022e989f0329a192
#
_cell.length_a   1.000
_cell.length_b   1.000
_cell.length_c   1.000
_cell.angle_alpha   90.00
_cell.angle_beta   90.00
_cell.angle_gamma   90.00
#
_symmetry.space_group_name_H-M   'P 1'
#
loop_
_entity.id
_entity.type
_entity.pdbx_description
1 polymer ?
#
loop_
_entity_poly.entity_id
_entity_poly.type
_entity_poly.pdbx_seq_one_letter_code
_entity_poly.pdbx_strand_id
1 'polypeptide(L)'
;MYYRVKPKRGLFIENWLRISSEGKNTGQLSRDTGSNPVFSISVSQQCWLFYFNVKGGGTVNIVDPIRDKDDIQAMKEYLREWNERNYLLFLFGINSGLRVGDILRIRVKDVQGWYIKIKEQKTGKRKQLKMTKTLKKEVREYIKDMPLHHYLFQSRIGKNKPLDRRTVDWILKTAAIECGIENIGTHSMRKTFGYHYYKKTKDIAMLMDLFNHSSPEITVRYIGIRQDQRDKAMSNFDL
;
A
#
# COMPACT_ATOMS: atom_id res chain seq x y z
N MET A 1 -2.55 21.54 21.01
CA MET A 1 -1.20 20.94 21.18
C MET A 1 -1.41 19.43 21.32
N TYR A 2 -1.40 18.70 20.18
CA TYR A 2 -1.64 17.26 20.18
C TYR A 2 -0.30 16.54 20.34
N TYR A 3 -0.11 15.84 21.42
CA TYR A 3 1.05 14.96 21.62
C TYR A 3 0.91 13.74 20.72
N ARG A 4 1.76 13.65 19.69
CA ARG A 4 1.93 12.47 18.84
C ARG A 4 2.67 11.41 19.66
N VAL A 5 1.93 10.43 20.20
CA VAL A 5 2.53 9.27 20.88
C VAL A 5 3.22 8.42 19.82
N LYS A 6 4.54 8.36 19.86
CA LYS A 6 5.32 7.43 19.01
C LYS A 6 4.99 5.99 19.44
N PRO A 7 4.53 5.10 18.54
CA PRO A 7 4.31 3.70 18.89
C PRO A 7 5.65 3.04 19.28
N LYS A 8 5.61 2.21 20.32
CA LYS A 8 6.79 1.44 20.79
C LYS A 8 7.19 0.45 19.71
N ARG A 9 8.38 0.65 19.13
CA ARG A 9 9.04 -0.28 18.20
C ARG A 9 9.32 -1.60 18.94
N GLY A 10 8.95 -2.73 18.38
CA GLY A 10 9.53 -4.01 18.73
C GLY A 10 8.63 -5.23 18.97
N LEU A 11 7.36 -5.07 19.37
CA LEU A 11 6.55 -6.23 19.81
C LEU A 11 5.86 -7.04 18.68
N PHE A 12 5.74 -6.49 17.48
CA PHE A 12 4.93 -7.10 16.42
C PHE A 12 5.68 -8.12 15.55
N ILE A 13 7.00 -7.94 15.40
CA ILE A 13 7.83 -8.80 14.52
C ILE A 13 8.11 -10.15 15.17
N GLU A 14 8.33 -10.19 16.48
CA GLU A 14 8.63 -11.43 17.20
C GLU A 14 7.44 -12.41 17.26
N ASN A 15 6.22 -11.89 17.44
CA ASN A 15 5.02 -12.75 17.49
C ASN A 15 4.64 -13.35 16.13
N TRP A 16 4.94 -12.68 15.02
CA TRP A 16 4.62 -13.22 13.69
C TRP A 16 5.58 -14.31 13.24
N LEU A 17 6.86 -14.19 13.58
CA LEU A 17 7.87 -15.24 13.34
C LEU A 17 7.56 -16.52 14.14
N ARG A 18 6.99 -16.38 15.31
CA ARG A 18 6.61 -17.52 16.17
C ARG A 18 5.38 -18.27 15.61
N ILE A 19 4.37 -17.59 15.10
CA ILE A 19 3.17 -18.20 14.50
C ILE A 19 3.47 -18.91 13.18
N SER A 20 4.46 -18.47 12.41
CA SER A 20 4.84 -19.10 11.14
C SER A 20 5.75 -20.31 11.31
N SER A 21 6.36 -20.52 12.48
CA SER A 21 7.19 -21.69 12.80
C SER A 21 6.44 -22.83 13.53
N GLU A 22 5.30 -22.53 14.15
CA GLU A 22 4.49 -23.50 14.88
C GLU A 22 3.23 -23.95 14.10
N GLY A 23 3.45 -24.41 12.86
CA GLY A 23 2.39 -25.05 12.07
C GLY A 23 2.09 -26.47 12.55
N LYS A 24 1.50 -26.67 13.72
CA LYS A 24 0.81 -27.92 14.10
C LYS A 24 -0.39 -27.62 15.00
N ASN A 25 -1.57 -27.85 14.46
CA ASN A 25 -2.81 -28.03 15.20
C ASN A 25 -2.72 -29.20 16.18
N THR A 26 -2.91 -28.95 17.45
CA THR A 26 -3.50 -29.95 18.35
C THR A 26 -4.41 -29.23 19.32
N GLY A 27 -5.71 -29.27 19.01
CA GLY A 27 -6.74 -28.92 19.99
C GLY A 27 -6.85 -30.04 21.03
N GLN A 28 -6.59 -29.71 22.29
CA GLN A 28 -7.12 -30.46 23.44
C GLN A 28 -7.61 -29.46 24.46
N LEU A 29 -8.93 -29.47 24.67
CA LEU A 29 -9.60 -28.79 25.75
C LEU A 29 -9.37 -29.58 27.04
N SER A 30 -8.64 -29.00 27.99
CA SER A 30 -8.75 -29.40 29.39
C SER A 30 -9.70 -28.41 30.10
N ARG A 31 -10.77 -28.96 30.69
CA ARG A 31 -11.65 -28.21 31.59
C ARG A 31 -10.94 -28.12 32.94
N ASP A 32 -10.73 -26.91 33.43
CA ASP A 32 -10.57 -26.65 34.85
C ASP A 32 -11.29 -25.36 35.25
N THR A 33 -11.86 -25.44 36.44
CA THR A 33 -12.88 -24.62 37.05
C THR A 33 -12.36 -23.28 37.55
N GLY A 34 -13.09 -22.20 37.27
CA GLY A 34 -13.26 -21.05 38.17
C GLY A 34 -12.20 -19.96 38.13
N SER A 35 -12.35 -19.05 37.18
CA SER A 35 -12.14 -17.59 37.26
C SER A 35 -12.26 -17.01 35.82
N ASN A 36 -12.99 -15.91 35.67
CA ASN A 36 -13.19 -15.25 34.40
C ASN A 36 -11.82 -14.87 33.80
N PRO A 37 -11.44 -15.43 32.64
CA PRO A 37 -10.23 -14.96 31.96
C PRO A 37 -10.54 -13.62 31.31
N VAL A 38 -9.86 -12.57 31.76
CA VAL A 38 -9.75 -11.33 31.01
C VAL A 38 -8.96 -11.66 29.75
N PHE A 39 -9.65 -11.92 28.65
CA PHE A 39 -9.01 -12.10 27.33
C PHE A 39 -8.39 -10.77 26.90
N SER A 40 -7.11 -10.58 27.11
CA SER A 40 -6.36 -9.55 26.42
C SER A 40 -6.22 -9.97 24.96
N ILE A 41 -7.13 -9.47 24.12
CA ILE A 41 -7.07 -9.67 22.66
C ILE A 41 -5.81 -8.97 22.18
N SER A 42 -4.87 -9.71 21.58
CA SER A 42 -3.66 -9.12 21.00
C SER A 42 -4.03 -8.12 19.87
N VAL A 43 -3.22 -7.09 19.68
CA VAL A 43 -3.46 -6.05 18.66
C VAL A 43 -3.65 -6.67 17.26
N SER A 44 -3.01 -7.81 16.98
CA SER A 44 -3.20 -8.60 15.75
C SER A 44 -4.61 -9.18 15.61
N GLN A 45 -5.22 -9.64 16.71
CA GLN A 45 -6.60 -10.13 16.73
C GLN A 45 -7.61 -8.99 16.64
N GLN A 46 -7.32 -7.82 17.23
CA GLN A 46 -8.12 -6.62 17.07
C GLN A 46 -8.11 -6.11 15.62
N CYS A 47 -6.98 -6.09 14.95
CA CYS A 47 -6.87 -5.77 13.52
C CYS A 47 -7.65 -6.77 12.65
N TRP A 48 -7.64 -8.05 12.99
CA TRP A 48 -8.38 -9.09 12.27
C TRP A 48 -9.90 -8.96 12.46
N LEU A 49 -10.35 -8.72 13.70
CA LEU A 49 -11.75 -8.47 14.05
C LEU A 49 -12.26 -7.15 13.41
N PHE A 50 -11.43 -6.10 13.38
CA PHE A 50 -11.78 -4.84 12.72
C PHE A 50 -11.95 -5.01 11.20
N TYR A 51 -11.10 -5.82 10.57
CA TYR A 51 -11.20 -6.12 9.13
C TYR A 51 -12.48 -6.93 8.79
N PHE A 52 -12.94 -7.81 9.68
CA PHE A 52 -14.16 -8.59 9.47
C PHE A 52 -15.45 -7.80 9.83
N ASN A 53 -15.43 -6.91 10.81
CA ASN A 53 -16.59 -6.12 11.20
C ASN A 53 -16.95 -4.97 10.24
N VAL A 54 -16.02 -4.54 9.38
CA VAL A 54 -16.28 -3.50 8.37
C VAL A 54 -17.06 -4.04 7.15
N LYS A 55 -17.44 -5.32 7.11
CA LYS A 55 -18.24 -5.89 6.01
C LYS A 55 -19.75 -5.60 6.04
N GLY A 56 -20.24 -4.84 7.01
CA GLY A 56 -21.67 -4.59 7.20
C GLY A 56 -22.07 -3.14 6.94
N GLY A 57 -21.82 -2.60 5.76
CA GLY A 57 -22.35 -1.29 5.37
C GLY A 57 -21.67 -0.80 4.09
N GLY A 58 -22.44 -0.59 3.03
CA GLY A 58 -21.95 -0.16 1.72
C GLY A 58 -21.44 1.28 1.68
N THR A 59 -20.54 1.67 2.58
CA THR A 59 -19.79 2.92 2.50
C THR A 59 -18.73 2.77 1.41
N VAL A 60 -18.83 3.59 0.38
CA VAL A 60 -17.77 3.75 -0.62
C VAL A 60 -16.51 4.17 0.15
N ASN A 61 -15.59 3.24 0.37
CA ASN A 61 -14.31 3.52 1.01
C ASN A 61 -13.50 4.46 0.11
N ILE A 62 -13.70 5.76 0.30
CA ILE A 62 -12.93 6.80 -0.37
C ILE A 62 -11.54 6.77 0.26
N VAL A 63 -10.57 6.24 -0.48
CA VAL A 63 -9.17 6.27 -0.05
C VAL A 63 -8.52 7.59 -0.48
N ASP A 64 -7.57 8.07 0.31
CA ASP A 64 -6.87 9.32 0.09
C ASP A 64 -5.43 9.14 -0.42
N PRO A 65 -4.84 10.18 -1.06
CA PRO A 65 -3.39 10.23 -1.26
C PRO A 65 -2.69 10.48 0.08
N ILE A 66 -1.51 9.94 0.25
CA ILE A 66 -0.62 10.32 1.36
C ILE A 66 0.00 11.66 0.99
N ARG A 67 -0.38 12.73 1.68
CA ARG A 67 0.02 14.11 1.38
C ARG A 67 1.34 14.49 2.01
N ASP A 68 1.54 14.04 3.24
CA ASP A 68 2.76 14.33 4.00
C ASP A 68 3.91 13.43 3.55
N LYS A 69 5.09 14.01 3.39
CA LYS A 69 6.32 13.28 3.04
C LYS A 69 6.85 12.48 4.23
N ASP A 70 6.61 12.93 5.44
CA ASP A 70 7.00 12.21 6.65
C ASP A 70 6.16 10.96 6.83
N ASP A 71 4.87 11.01 6.51
CA ASP A 71 3.99 9.83 6.48
C ASP A 71 4.44 8.82 5.40
N ILE A 72 4.83 9.30 4.22
CA ILE A 72 5.40 8.43 3.17
C ILE A 72 6.68 7.77 3.67
N GLN A 73 7.53 8.50 4.39
CA GLN A 73 8.78 7.96 4.91
C GLN A 73 8.53 6.95 6.03
N ALA A 74 7.61 7.23 6.95
CA ALA A 74 7.19 6.30 8.00
C ALA A 74 6.66 4.97 7.41
N MET A 75 5.80 5.06 6.39
CA MET A 75 5.29 3.87 5.66
C MET A 75 6.42 3.07 5.01
N LYS A 76 7.42 3.73 4.41
CA LYS A 76 8.58 3.05 3.80
C LYS A 76 9.41 2.32 4.83
N GLU A 77 9.70 2.97 5.97
CA GLU A 77 10.49 2.39 7.05
C GLU A 77 9.77 1.17 7.64
N TYR A 78 8.50 1.32 8.02
CA TYR A 78 7.71 0.23 8.56
C TYR A 78 7.63 -0.96 7.60
N LEU A 79 7.32 -0.71 6.31
CA LEU A 79 7.20 -1.77 5.33
C LEU A 79 8.54 -2.47 5.03
N ARG A 80 9.65 -1.75 5.08
CA ARG A 80 11.00 -2.30 4.89
C ARG A 80 11.38 -3.21 6.07
N GLU A 81 11.13 -2.78 7.30
CA GLU A 81 11.34 -3.59 8.51
C GLU A 81 10.46 -4.86 8.48
N TRP A 82 9.23 -4.73 8.01
CA TRP A 82 8.33 -5.87 7.92
C TRP A 82 8.71 -6.86 6.82
N ASN A 83 8.91 -6.40 5.58
CA ASN A 83 9.28 -7.25 4.45
C ASN A 83 9.71 -6.40 3.24
N GLU A 84 10.87 -6.71 2.66
CA GLU A 84 11.42 -5.97 1.50
C GLU A 84 10.49 -5.97 0.27
N ARG A 85 9.79 -7.08 0.00
CA ARG A 85 8.77 -7.13 -1.07
C ARG A 85 7.67 -6.11 -0.84
N ASN A 86 7.17 -5.97 0.40
CA ASN A 86 6.10 -5.04 0.74
C ASN A 86 6.57 -3.59 0.61
N TYR A 87 7.80 -3.30 1.06
CA TYR A 87 8.45 -2.02 0.86
C TYR A 87 8.58 -1.67 -0.63
N LEU A 88 9.13 -2.61 -1.43
CA LEU A 88 9.30 -2.37 -2.85
C LEU A 88 7.97 -2.19 -3.57
N LEU A 89 6.94 -2.95 -3.20
CA LEU A 89 5.58 -2.81 -3.75
C LEU A 89 5.02 -1.40 -3.52
N PHE A 90 5.14 -0.89 -2.30
CA PHE A 90 4.72 0.47 -1.95
C PHE A 90 5.54 1.52 -2.71
N LEU A 91 6.87 1.42 -2.67
CA LEU A 91 7.78 2.30 -3.40
C LEU A 91 7.46 2.33 -4.90
N PHE A 92 7.22 1.14 -5.48
CA PHE A 92 6.87 0.98 -6.88
C PHE A 92 5.55 1.68 -7.22
N GLY A 93 4.52 1.49 -6.38
CA GLY A 93 3.21 2.11 -6.57
C GLY A 93 3.25 3.63 -6.54
N ILE A 94 3.93 4.22 -5.54
CA ILE A 94 4.03 5.69 -5.38
C ILE A 94 5.00 6.37 -6.34
N ASN A 95 5.81 5.60 -7.10
CA ASN A 95 6.75 6.14 -8.10
C ASN A 95 6.35 5.84 -9.55
N SER A 96 5.44 4.92 -9.79
CA SER A 96 4.98 4.58 -11.14
C SER A 96 3.57 5.08 -11.44
N GLY A 97 2.76 5.28 -10.42
CA GLY A 97 1.35 5.63 -10.56
C GLY A 97 0.49 4.56 -11.27
N LEU A 98 0.99 3.34 -11.42
CA LEU A 98 0.26 2.24 -12.03
C LEU A 98 -0.91 1.75 -11.16
N ARG A 99 -1.89 1.11 -11.77
CA ARG A 99 -2.93 0.41 -11.01
C ARG A 99 -2.34 -0.84 -10.35
N VAL A 100 -2.77 -1.13 -9.12
CA VAL A 100 -2.29 -2.31 -8.38
C VAL A 100 -2.41 -3.60 -9.20
N GLY A 101 -3.51 -3.79 -9.93
CA GLY A 101 -3.68 -4.97 -10.79
C GLY A 101 -2.64 -5.08 -11.90
N ASP A 102 -2.16 -3.95 -12.45
CA ASP A 102 -1.10 -3.92 -13.45
C ASP A 102 0.26 -4.19 -12.80
N ILE A 103 0.53 -3.61 -11.62
CA ILE A 103 1.75 -3.83 -10.82
C ILE A 103 1.93 -5.32 -10.49
N LEU A 104 0.89 -6.00 -10.06
CA LEU A 104 0.95 -7.40 -9.65
C LEU A 104 1.21 -8.38 -10.80
N ARG A 105 1.01 -7.95 -12.04
CA ARG A 105 1.30 -8.75 -13.25
C ARG A 105 2.71 -8.57 -13.80
N ILE A 106 3.47 -7.61 -13.28
CA ILE A 106 4.84 -7.35 -13.71
C ILE A 106 5.71 -8.55 -13.37
N ARG A 107 6.49 -8.97 -14.37
CA ARG A 107 7.52 -9.99 -14.19
C ARG A 107 8.90 -9.35 -14.11
N VAL A 108 9.85 -10.09 -13.58
CA VAL A 108 11.25 -9.65 -13.47
C VAL A 108 11.80 -9.19 -14.82
N LYS A 109 11.48 -9.89 -15.92
CA LYS A 109 11.89 -9.52 -17.28
C LYS A 109 11.40 -8.13 -17.73
N ASP A 110 10.29 -7.64 -17.16
CA ASP A 110 9.65 -6.40 -17.57
C ASP A 110 10.29 -5.15 -16.95
N VAL A 111 11.23 -5.34 -16.00
CA VAL A 111 11.90 -4.27 -15.23
C VAL A 111 13.43 -4.33 -15.26
N GLN A 112 14.00 -5.14 -16.15
CA GLN A 112 15.46 -5.29 -16.28
C GLN A 112 16.17 -3.99 -16.67
N GLY A 113 15.58 -3.22 -17.58
CA GLY A 113 16.11 -1.94 -18.08
C GLY A 113 15.71 -0.75 -17.21
N TRP A 114 15.76 0.44 -17.81
CA TRP A 114 15.29 1.70 -17.20
C TRP A 114 13.78 1.89 -17.30
N TYR A 115 13.08 1.05 -18.06
CA TYR A 115 11.67 1.17 -18.34
C TYR A 115 10.90 -0.02 -17.76
N ILE A 116 9.78 0.28 -17.12
CA ILE A 116 8.75 -0.69 -16.78
C ILE A 116 7.94 -0.94 -18.04
N LYS A 117 7.93 -2.17 -18.54
CA LYS A 117 7.14 -2.58 -19.72
C LYS A 117 5.87 -3.26 -19.25
N ILE A 118 4.71 -2.71 -19.57
CA ILE A 118 3.42 -3.27 -19.15
C ILE A 118 2.43 -3.32 -20.31
N LYS A 119 1.47 -4.25 -20.18
CA LYS A 119 0.20 -4.24 -20.92
C LYS A 119 -0.92 -4.01 -19.92
N GLU A 120 -1.57 -2.85 -19.99
CA GLU A 120 -2.65 -2.49 -19.05
C GLU A 120 -3.83 -3.46 -19.17
N GLN A 121 -4.37 -3.90 -18.01
CA GLN A 121 -5.52 -4.80 -17.96
C GLN A 121 -6.80 -4.17 -18.54
N LYS A 122 -7.05 -2.92 -18.16
CA LYS A 122 -8.32 -2.24 -18.50
C LYS A 122 -8.41 -1.82 -19.97
N THR A 123 -7.28 -1.43 -20.57
CA THR A 123 -7.25 -0.83 -21.92
C THR A 123 -6.57 -1.70 -22.95
N GLY A 124 -5.83 -2.75 -22.54
CA GLY A 124 -5.00 -3.58 -23.41
C GLY A 124 -3.78 -2.86 -23.99
N LYS A 125 -3.60 -1.55 -23.74
CA LYS A 125 -2.51 -0.74 -24.29
C LYS A 125 -1.17 -1.14 -23.67
N ARG A 126 -0.14 -1.16 -24.51
CA ARG A 126 1.26 -1.30 -24.06
C ARG A 126 1.77 0.05 -23.62
N LYS A 127 2.36 0.12 -22.43
CA LYS A 127 3.02 1.32 -21.89
C LYS A 127 4.45 1.01 -21.48
N GLN A 128 5.30 2.02 -21.61
CA GLN A 128 6.66 2.01 -21.08
C GLN A 128 6.80 3.24 -20.16
N LEU A 129 7.12 3.00 -18.91
CA LEU A 129 7.30 4.05 -17.92
C LEU A 129 8.76 4.06 -17.46
N LYS A 130 9.43 5.20 -17.57
CA LYS A 130 10.80 5.34 -17.08
C LYS A 130 10.82 5.31 -15.56
N MET A 131 11.66 4.49 -14.97
CA MET A 131 11.87 4.46 -13.53
C MET A 131 12.67 5.67 -13.06
N THR A 132 12.35 6.17 -11.86
CA THR A 132 13.23 7.10 -11.14
C THR A 132 14.54 6.40 -10.78
N LYS A 133 15.62 7.17 -10.56
CA LYS A 133 16.93 6.61 -10.14
C LYS A 133 16.79 5.75 -8.87
N THR A 134 16.03 6.24 -7.88
CA THR A 134 15.77 5.52 -6.63
C THR A 134 15.03 4.21 -6.88
N LEU A 135 13.91 4.25 -7.61
CA LEU A 135 13.14 3.04 -7.91
C LEU A 135 13.99 2.02 -8.67
N LYS A 136 14.78 2.47 -9.66
CA LYS A 136 15.66 1.58 -10.43
C LYS A 136 16.69 0.88 -9.56
N LYS A 137 17.30 1.60 -8.60
CA LYS A 137 18.28 1.03 -7.66
C LYS A 137 17.64 -0.07 -6.82
N GLU A 138 16.50 0.22 -6.18
CA GLU A 138 15.81 -0.73 -5.31
C GLU A 138 15.27 -1.95 -6.08
N VAL A 139 14.71 -1.74 -7.28
CA VAL A 139 14.27 -2.84 -8.14
C VAL A 139 15.44 -3.74 -8.51
N ARG A 140 16.58 -3.16 -8.94
CA ARG A 140 17.76 -3.92 -9.35
C ARG A 140 18.30 -4.81 -8.23
N GLU A 141 18.37 -4.28 -7.01
CA GLU A 141 18.84 -5.04 -5.86
C GLU A 141 17.87 -6.19 -5.54
N TYR A 142 16.57 -5.88 -5.51
CA TYR A 142 15.54 -6.87 -5.20
C TYR A 142 15.48 -8.04 -6.19
N ILE A 143 15.69 -7.78 -7.49
CA ILE A 143 15.58 -8.83 -8.54
C ILE A 143 16.89 -9.56 -8.83
N LYS A 144 17.98 -9.25 -8.13
CA LYS A 144 19.34 -9.71 -8.43
C LYS A 144 19.43 -11.23 -8.66
N ASP A 145 18.77 -12.00 -7.81
CA ASP A 145 18.80 -13.46 -7.85
C ASP A 145 17.47 -14.09 -8.30
N MET A 146 16.57 -13.25 -8.88
CA MET A 146 15.24 -13.73 -9.30
C MET A 146 15.21 -14.15 -10.78
N PRO A 147 14.65 -15.34 -11.10
CA PRO A 147 14.46 -15.76 -12.48
C PRO A 147 13.57 -14.79 -13.28
N LEU A 148 13.91 -14.55 -14.54
CA LEU A 148 13.23 -13.58 -15.42
C LEU A 148 11.72 -13.81 -15.58
N HIS A 149 11.28 -15.07 -15.53
CA HIS A 149 9.87 -15.44 -15.69
C HIS A 149 9.03 -15.28 -14.42
N HIS A 150 9.67 -15.03 -13.27
CA HIS A 150 8.97 -14.85 -12.02
C HIS A 150 8.19 -13.53 -12.00
N TYR A 151 7.06 -13.54 -11.25
CA TYR A 151 6.38 -12.30 -10.92
C TYR A 151 7.24 -11.47 -9.96
N LEU A 152 7.25 -10.15 -10.16
CA LEU A 152 8.03 -9.23 -9.32
C LEU A 152 7.56 -9.28 -7.86
N PHE A 153 6.25 -9.34 -7.65
CA PHE A 153 5.62 -9.41 -6.32
C PHE A 153 4.92 -10.75 -6.13
N GLN A 154 5.70 -11.75 -5.72
CA GLN A 154 5.19 -13.11 -5.55
C GLN A 154 4.40 -13.30 -4.26
N SER A 155 3.39 -14.15 -4.34
CA SER A 155 2.71 -14.73 -3.19
C SER A 155 3.62 -15.78 -2.52
N ARG A 156 3.48 -15.94 -1.22
CA ARG A 156 4.08 -17.08 -0.49
C ARG A 156 3.33 -18.38 -0.75
N ILE A 157 2.08 -18.28 -1.22
CA ILE A 157 1.20 -19.44 -1.47
C ILE A 157 1.24 -19.78 -2.95
N GLY A 158 1.66 -21.00 -3.26
CA GLY A 158 1.76 -21.53 -4.61
C GLY A 158 3.07 -21.14 -5.33
N LYS A 159 3.39 -21.92 -6.37
CA LYS A 159 4.62 -21.74 -7.14
C LYS A 159 4.44 -20.63 -8.16
N ASN A 160 5.29 -19.58 -8.09
CA ASN A 160 5.32 -18.44 -9.00
C ASN A 160 3.93 -17.82 -9.26
N LYS A 161 3.18 -17.52 -8.20
CA LYS A 161 1.91 -16.79 -8.28
C LYS A 161 2.11 -15.34 -7.82
N PRO A 162 1.44 -14.36 -8.43
CA PRO A 162 1.51 -12.98 -7.94
C PRO A 162 0.74 -12.85 -6.62
N LEU A 163 1.05 -11.80 -5.86
CA LEU A 163 0.17 -11.36 -4.77
C LEU A 163 -1.24 -11.08 -5.31
N ASP A 164 -2.25 -11.32 -4.51
CA ASP A 164 -3.59 -10.86 -4.80
C ASP A 164 -3.85 -9.44 -4.27
N ARG A 165 -4.87 -8.79 -4.83
CA ARG A 165 -5.22 -7.42 -4.48
C ARG A 165 -5.65 -7.26 -3.02
N ARG A 166 -6.30 -8.28 -2.43
CA ARG A 166 -6.77 -8.24 -1.03
C ARG A 166 -5.59 -8.26 -0.08
N THR A 167 -4.59 -9.10 -0.37
CA THR A 167 -3.34 -9.14 0.39
C THR A 167 -2.62 -7.79 0.34
N VAL A 168 -2.56 -7.13 -0.82
CA VAL A 168 -1.97 -5.79 -0.93
C VAL A 168 -2.76 -4.76 -0.13
N ASP A 169 -4.09 -4.79 -0.21
CA ASP A 169 -4.94 -3.88 0.57
C ASP A 169 -4.73 -4.07 2.07
N TRP A 170 -4.65 -5.31 2.53
CA TRP A 170 -4.34 -5.64 3.92
C TRP A 170 -2.95 -5.13 4.35
N ILE A 171 -1.90 -5.37 3.54
CA ILE A 171 -0.54 -4.89 3.83
C ILE A 171 -0.53 -3.37 4.00
N LEU A 172 -1.16 -2.64 3.09
CA LEU A 172 -1.16 -1.18 3.11
C LEU A 172 -1.96 -0.63 4.30
N LYS A 173 -3.11 -1.22 4.61
CA LYS A 173 -3.93 -0.81 5.75
C LYS A 173 -3.24 -1.09 7.08
N THR A 174 -2.61 -2.26 7.23
CA THR A 174 -1.84 -2.59 8.44
C THR A 174 -0.71 -1.58 8.64
N ALA A 175 0.09 -1.31 7.60
CA ALA A 175 1.16 -0.33 7.69
C ALA A 175 0.64 1.09 8.00
N ALA A 176 -0.49 1.48 7.42
CA ALA A 176 -1.09 2.79 7.66
C ALA A 176 -1.56 2.94 9.12
N ILE A 177 -2.21 1.92 9.69
CA ILE A 177 -2.63 1.91 11.09
C ILE A 177 -1.42 2.09 12.01
N GLU A 178 -0.34 1.36 11.78
CA GLU A 178 0.89 1.45 12.57
C GLU A 178 1.59 2.82 12.45
N CYS A 179 1.44 3.47 11.30
CA CYS A 179 1.96 4.83 11.07
C CYS A 179 0.97 5.94 11.48
N GLY A 180 -0.23 5.61 11.95
CA GLY A 180 -1.26 6.59 12.31
C GLY A 180 -1.85 7.33 11.10
N ILE A 181 -1.92 6.66 9.93
CA ILE A 181 -2.42 7.23 8.67
C ILE A 181 -3.79 6.64 8.35
N GLU A 182 -4.76 7.48 8.09
CA GLU A 182 -6.14 7.08 7.81
C GLU A 182 -6.43 6.96 6.31
N ASN A 183 -7.55 6.31 5.98
CA ASN A 183 -8.13 6.24 4.63
C ASN A 183 -7.19 5.68 3.54
N ILE A 184 -6.34 4.71 3.90
CA ILE A 184 -5.39 4.10 2.98
C ILE A 184 -5.93 2.79 2.39
N GLY A 185 -5.64 2.59 1.11
CA GLY A 185 -5.91 1.36 0.38
C GLY A 185 -5.08 1.27 -0.91
N THR A 186 -5.37 0.27 -1.74
CA THR A 186 -4.57 0.00 -2.96
C THR A 186 -4.51 1.17 -3.94
N HIS A 187 -5.56 2.00 -4.00
CA HIS A 187 -5.59 3.19 -4.86
C HIS A 187 -4.79 4.37 -4.29
N SER A 188 -4.50 4.37 -2.98
CA SER A 188 -3.74 5.46 -2.35
C SER A 188 -2.35 5.60 -2.94
N MET A 189 -1.67 4.51 -3.28
CA MET A 189 -0.35 4.57 -3.93
C MET A 189 -0.39 5.39 -5.23
N ARG A 190 -1.38 5.10 -6.08
CA ARG A 190 -1.55 5.80 -7.37
C ARG A 190 -2.00 7.25 -7.17
N LYS A 191 -2.88 7.52 -6.21
CA LYS A 191 -3.29 8.88 -5.84
C LYS A 191 -2.12 9.68 -5.29
N THR A 192 -1.28 9.09 -4.43
CA THR A 192 -0.06 9.71 -3.88
C THR A 192 0.92 10.10 -4.98
N PHE A 193 1.17 9.20 -5.96
CA PHE A 193 1.97 9.55 -7.13
C PHE A 193 1.42 10.78 -7.84
N GLY A 194 0.12 10.76 -8.19
CA GLY A 194 -0.51 11.84 -8.94
C GLY A 194 -0.52 13.17 -8.17
N TYR A 195 -0.79 13.12 -6.86
CA TYR A 195 -0.78 14.28 -5.98
C TYR A 195 0.59 14.97 -5.96
N HIS A 196 1.65 14.22 -5.66
CA HIS A 196 3.01 14.78 -5.58
C HIS A 196 3.56 15.18 -6.94
N TYR A 197 3.24 14.43 -8.01
CA TYR A 197 3.58 14.82 -9.37
C TYR A 197 2.95 16.17 -9.72
N TYR A 198 1.63 16.33 -9.50
CA TYR A 198 0.94 17.58 -9.78
C TYR A 198 1.42 18.75 -8.91
N LYS A 199 1.68 18.51 -7.62
CA LYS A 199 2.24 19.56 -6.74
C LYS A 199 3.58 20.08 -7.26
N LYS A 200 4.40 19.19 -7.84
CA LYS A 200 5.73 19.52 -8.37
C LYS A 200 5.69 20.17 -9.75
N THR A 201 4.88 19.63 -10.68
CA THR A 201 4.94 19.98 -12.11
C THR A 201 3.80 20.86 -12.59
N LYS A 202 2.65 20.82 -11.91
CA LYS A 202 1.38 21.42 -12.35
C LYS A 202 0.85 20.87 -13.69
N ASP A 203 1.50 19.86 -14.26
CA ASP A 203 1.15 19.26 -15.55
C ASP A 203 0.02 18.25 -15.39
N ILE A 204 -1.21 18.73 -15.60
CA ILE A 204 -2.40 17.89 -15.54
C ILE A 204 -2.57 17.04 -16.81
N ALA A 205 -2.11 17.52 -17.95
CA ALA A 205 -2.24 16.82 -19.21
C ALA A 205 -1.46 15.49 -19.20
N MET A 206 -0.21 15.52 -18.70
CA MET A 206 0.59 14.31 -18.53
C MET A 206 -0.07 13.33 -17.54
N LEU A 207 -0.66 13.81 -16.45
CA LEU A 207 -1.37 12.93 -15.51
C LEU A 207 -2.63 12.31 -16.11
N MET A 208 -3.37 13.06 -16.95
CA MET A 208 -4.51 12.51 -17.68
C MET A 208 -4.09 11.36 -18.57
N ASP A 209 -3.00 11.52 -19.33
CA ASP A 209 -2.45 10.45 -20.20
C ASP A 209 -2.01 9.24 -19.35
N LEU A 210 -1.21 9.47 -18.30
CA LEU A 210 -0.72 8.40 -17.42
C LEU A 210 -1.87 7.62 -16.75
N PHE A 211 -2.96 8.31 -16.44
CA PHE A 211 -4.11 7.72 -15.74
C PHE A 211 -5.22 7.25 -16.69
N ASN A 212 -5.13 7.57 -17.98
CA ASN A 212 -6.20 7.39 -18.96
C ASN A 212 -7.53 8.01 -18.45
N HIS A 213 -7.47 9.27 -18.04
CA HIS A 213 -8.63 10.03 -17.65
C HIS A 213 -9.09 10.92 -18.81
N SER A 214 -10.41 11.04 -18.97
CA SER A 214 -11.02 11.79 -20.09
C SER A 214 -11.08 13.31 -19.85
N SER A 215 -10.88 13.78 -18.62
CA SER A 215 -10.88 15.22 -18.34
C SER A 215 -9.93 15.61 -17.19
N PRO A 216 -9.50 16.88 -17.18
CA PRO A 216 -8.72 17.46 -16.08
C PRO A 216 -9.46 17.38 -14.75
N GLU A 217 -10.76 17.62 -14.73
CA GLU A 217 -11.61 17.64 -13.52
C GLU A 217 -11.62 16.28 -12.83
N ILE A 218 -11.71 15.19 -13.62
CA ILE A 218 -11.64 13.81 -13.12
C ILE A 218 -10.29 13.60 -12.45
N THR A 219 -9.20 14.04 -13.08
CA THR A 219 -7.85 13.87 -12.57
C THR A 219 -7.62 14.65 -11.28
N VAL A 220 -7.98 15.94 -11.26
CA VAL A 220 -7.83 16.82 -10.09
C VAL A 220 -8.64 16.29 -8.90
N ARG A 221 -9.88 15.81 -9.14
CA ARG A 221 -10.70 15.16 -8.12
C ARG A 221 -10.07 13.85 -7.63
N TYR A 222 -9.58 13.01 -8.56
CA TYR A 222 -9.00 11.71 -8.25
C TYR A 222 -7.76 11.83 -7.34
N ILE A 223 -6.88 12.79 -7.60
CA ILE A 223 -5.64 13.00 -6.83
C ILE A 223 -5.84 13.81 -5.53
N GLY A 224 -7.07 14.27 -5.24
CA GLY A 224 -7.40 14.94 -3.98
C GLY A 224 -7.10 16.44 -3.94
N ILE A 225 -6.68 17.07 -5.04
CA ILE A 225 -6.36 18.52 -5.10
C ILE A 225 -7.58 19.40 -4.84
N ARG A 226 -8.78 18.98 -5.29
CA ARG A 226 -10.02 19.73 -4.99
C ARG A 226 -10.30 19.80 -3.49
N GLN A 227 -9.97 18.77 -2.74
CA GLN A 227 -10.14 18.78 -1.29
C GLN A 227 -9.20 19.79 -0.65
N ASP A 228 -7.91 19.77 -1.01
CA ASP A 228 -6.95 20.77 -0.52
C ASP A 228 -7.41 22.22 -0.80
N GLN A 229 -8.01 22.47 -1.99
CA GLN A 229 -8.54 23.78 -2.35
C GLN A 229 -9.74 24.20 -1.48
N ARG A 230 -10.64 23.26 -1.18
CA ARG A 230 -11.77 23.49 -0.28
C ARG A 230 -11.30 23.79 1.14
N ASP A 231 -10.39 22.96 1.67
CA ASP A 231 -9.87 23.11 3.02
C ASP A 231 -9.18 24.46 3.18
N LYS A 232 -8.39 24.87 2.17
CA LYS A 232 -7.76 26.19 2.15
C LYS A 232 -8.79 27.33 2.07
N ALA A 233 -9.85 27.19 1.27
CA ALA A 233 -10.90 28.18 1.18
C ALA A 233 -11.63 28.35 2.52
N MET A 234 -11.97 27.21 3.17
CA MET A 234 -12.66 27.23 4.46
C MET A 234 -11.79 27.74 5.61
N SER A 235 -10.50 27.42 5.62
CA SER A 235 -9.59 27.90 6.65
C SER A 235 -9.34 29.42 6.63
N ASN A 236 -9.65 30.06 5.50
CA ASN A 236 -9.57 31.53 5.35
C ASN A 236 -10.95 32.22 5.51
N PHE A 237 -11.98 31.46 5.81
CA PHE A 237 -13.35 31.98 5.98
C PHE A 237 -13.70 32.01 7.46
N ASP A 238 -13.52 33.17 8.07
CA ASP A 238 -13.91 33.46 9.45
C ASP A 238 -14.97 34.58 9.45
N LEU A 239 -16.08 34.36 10.18
CA LEU A 239 -17.21 35.29 10.29
C LEU A 239 -17.07 36.17 11.51
#